data_21ed62e2b46b9006298446ec7cf6a2a0
#
_entry.id   21ed62e2b46b9006298446ec7cf6a2a0
#
_cell.length_a   1.000
_cell.length_b   1.000
_cell.length_c   1.000
_cell.angle_alpha   90.00
_cell.angle_beta   90.00
_cell.angle_gamma   90.00
#
_symmetry.space_group_name_H-M   'P 1'
#
loop_
_entity.id
_entity.type
_entity.pdbx_description
1 polymer ?
#
loop_
_entity_poly.entity_id
_entity_poly.type
_entity_poly.pdbx_seq_one_letter_code
_entity_poly.pdbx_strand_id
1 'polypeptide(L)'
;MKTRFAVSALLFALLILPGCSTNPAPANSNTGQPAATAAADPLPSWNDGAAKKAIVDFVKSTTDKSSPNFVTAEDRIATFDQDGTTWVEQPMYSQFLFVFDRIAELAPQHPDWKTKMPYKAVLSGDKAAIAKLSIKDMLALFNETSTGMTPDAFQGVVRDWMAKAKHPRFDRPYPEMVYQPMLEVMKYLRDNGYRTYIVTGGGQDFVRAYAQQVYGIPPDQIIGSTVETKFEMSKGGRGTLIKQPKIQLDDNFSGKAEDINLFIGKRAHIAFGNSTGDQQMLEYTSPASGVTLGLLVLHDDATREYAYGPAQGLPDSRVGTFTQALYDEAKARGWIVISMKNDWKQIFSWQK
;
A
#
# COMPACT_ATOMS: atom_id res chain seq x y z
N MET A 1 -25.07 23.18 -49.85
CA MET A 1 -26.38 23.48 -49.22
C MET A 1 -26.10 24.17 -47.91
N LYS A 2 -26.44 25.45 -47.85
CA LYS A 2 -26.25 26.34 -46.70
C LYS A 2 -27.53 26.31 -45.87
N THR A 3 -27.47 26.06 -44.59
CA THR A 3 -28.61 26.28 -43.69
C THR A 3 -28.13 27.15 -42.51
N ARG A 4 -28.69 28.34 -42.44
CA ARG A 4 -28.54 29.35 -41.39
C ARG A 4 -29.51 29.03 -40.28
N PHE A 5 -29.11 29.19 -39.03
CA PHE A 5 -30.05 29.29 -37.88
C PHE A 5 -29.88 30.66 -37.22
N ALA A 6 -31.05 31.23 -36.94
CA ALA A 6 -31.28 32.58 -36.49
C ALA A 6 -31.13 32.74 -34.97
N VAL A 7 -30.66 33.91 -34.56
CA VAL A 7 -30.60 34.41 -33.19
C VAL A 7 -31.95 35.09 -32.88
N SER A 8 -32.57 34.70 -31.76
CA SER A 8 -33.71 35.42 -31.17
C SER A 8 -33.29 36.11 -29.89
N ALA A 9 -33.31 37.43 -29.91
CA ALA A 9 -33.16 38.28 -28.75
C ALA A 9 -34.52 38.52 -28.09
N LEU A 10 -34.62 38.36 -26.78
CA LEU A 10 -35.73 38.78 -25.98
C LEU A 10 -35.35 39.98 -25.12
N LEU A 11 -35.99 41.13 -25.42
CA LEU A 11 -35.98 42.33 -24.58
C LEU A 11 -36.94 42.11 -23.40
N PHE A 12 -36.54 42.46 -22.19
CA PHE A 12 -37.43 42.71 -21.06
C PHE A 12 -37.32 44.16 -20.58
N ALA A 13 -38.49 44.80 -20.51
CA ALA A 13 -38.68 46.21 -20.21
C ALA A 13 -38.54 46.50 -18.70
N LEU A 14 -37.93 47.63 -18.37
CA LEU A 14 -37.88 48.22 -17.03
C LEU A 14 -39.23 48.89 -16.70
N LEU A 15 -39.75 48.58 -15.53
CA LEU A 15 -40.85 49.39 -14.88
C LEU A 15 -40.21 50.05 -13.64
N ILE A 16 -40.20 51.39 -13.64
CA ILE A 16 -39.76 52.24 -12.53
C ILE A 16 -41.04 52.65 -11.74
N LEU A 17 -41.05 52.44 -10.43
CA LEU A 17 -41.99 53.07 -9.50
C LEU A 17 -41.19 53.78 -8.40
N PRO A 18 -41.57 55.01 -7.98
CA PRO A 18 -40.93 55.75 -6.90
C PRO A 18 -41.62 55.45 -5.54
N GLY A 19 -40.85 55.23 -4.51
CA GLY A 19 -41.36 54.97 -3.15
C GLY A 19 -40.45 55.40 -2.02
N CYS A 20 -40.78 56.52 -1.41
CA CYS A 20 -40.54 57.03 -0.05
C CYS A 20 -39.30 56.59 0.74
N SER A 21 -38.48 57.59 1.06
CA SER A 21 -37.43 57.59 2.05
C SER A 21 -38.00 57.54 3.49
N THR A 22 -37.55 56.55 4.26
CA THR A 22 -37.52 56.60 5.75
C THR A 22 -36.14 56.18 6.21
N ASN A 23 -35.46 57.07 6.92
CA ASN A 23 -34.18 56.83 7.56
C ASN A 23 -34.37 55.82 8.72
N PRO A 24 -33.60 54.73 8.81
CA PRO A 24 -33.37 54.02 10.05
C PRO A 24 -32.02 54.32 10.63
N ALA A 25 -31.97 54.31 11.95
CA ALA A 25 -30.83 54.52 12.82
C ALA A 25 -29.65 53.53 12.56
N PRO A 26 -28.41 53.87 12.97
CA PRO A 26 -27.27 53.03 12.70
C PRO A 26 -27.35 51.68 13.45
N ALA A 27 -27.57 50.60 12.73
CA ALA A 27 -27.41 49.26 13.26
C ALA A 27 -25.90 48.92 13.39
N ASN A 28 -25.53 48.61 14.59
CA ASN A 28 -24.22 48.06 14.93
C ASN A 28 -24.03 46.70 14.19
N SER A 29 -23.46 46.71 13.02
CA SER A 29 -23.09 45.46 12.29
C SER A 29 -21.80 44.90 12.87
N ASN A 30 -21.97 44.11 13.94
CA ASN A 30 -20.96 43.17 14.39
C ASN A 30 -20.97 42.01 13.38
N THR A 31 -20.30 42.21 12.23
CA THR A 31 -20.03 41.13 11.28
C THR A 31 -19.03 40.21 11.92
N GLY A 32 -19.54 39.21 12.68
CA GLY A 32 -18.75 38.06 13.09
C GLY A 32 -18.16 37.42 11.84
N GLN A 33 -16.86 37.60 11.67
CA GLN A 33 -16.08 36.87 10.67
C GLN A 33 -16.34 35.38 10.90
N PRO A 34 -16.76 34.58 9.93
CA PRO A 34 -16.91 33.15 10.13
C PRO A 34 -15.59 32.62 10.67
N ALA A 35 -15.61 32.02 11.86
CA ALA A 35 -14.45 31.32 12.38
C ALA A 35 -13.99 30.36 11.30
N ALA A 36 -12.74 30.51 10.84
CA ALA A 36 -12.14 29.59 9.92
C ALA A 36 -12.29 28.20 10.55
N THR A 37 -13.09 27.35 9.95
CA THR A 37 -13.20 25.94 10.36
C THR A 37 -11.78 25.38 10.31
N ALA A 38 -11.25 25.01 11.49
CA ALA A 38 -9.94 24.38 11.57
C ALA A 38 -9.93 23.21 10.58
N ALA A 39 -8.96 23.18 9.69
CA ALA A 39 -8.83 22.09 8.72
C ALA A 39 -8.85 20.76 9.49
N ALA A 40 -9.68 19.82 9.03
CA ALA A 40 -9.78 18.51 9.68
C ALA A 40 -8.39 17.85 9.73
N ASP A 41 -8.08 17.18 10.83
CA ASP A 41 -6.83 16.42 10.98
C ASP A 41 -6.71 15.38 9.84
N PRO A 42 -5.68 15.44 8.99
CA PRO A 42 -5.53 14.49 7.89
C PRO A 42 -5.16 13.07 8.34
N LEU A 43 -4.66 12.90 9.57
CA LEU A 43 -4.15 11.65 10.13
C LEU A 43 -4.75 11.37 11.51
N PRO A 44 -6.09 11.19 11.62
CA PRO A 44 -6.79 11.11 12.91
C PRO A 44 -6.46 9.84 13.72
N SER A 45 -5.98 8.76 13.07
CA SER A 45 -5.53 7.53 13.73
C SER A 45 -4.09 7.59 14.23
N TRP A 46 -3.41 8.73 14.07
CA TRP A 46 -2.08 8.98 14.60
C TRP A 46 -2.16 9.79 15.89
N ASN A 47 -1.29 9.47 16.84
CA ASN A 47 -1.03 10.34 17.98
C ASN A 47 -0.27 11.58 17.51
N ASP A 48 -0.48 12.72 18.17
CA ASP A 48 0.33 13.90 17.93
C ASP A 48 1.77 13.65 18.43
N GLY A 49 2.71 13.72 17.51
CA GLY A 49 4.11 13.38 17.76
C GLY A 49 5.01 13.69 16.58
N ALA A 50 6.27 13.30 16.72
CA ALA A 50 7.30 13.60 15.70
C ALA A 50 7.02 12.94 14.36
N ALA A 51 6.56 11.68 14.33
CA ALA A 51 6.28 10.95 13.11
C ALA A 51 5.14 11.59 12.32
N LYS A 52 3.98 11.84 12.96
CA LYS A 52 2.85 12.53 12.34
C LYS A 52 3.25 13.90 11.81
N LYS A 53 3.96 14.68 12.66
CA LYS A 53 4.42 16.03 12.28
C LYS A 53 5.34 15.99 11.07
N ALA A 54 6.29 15.06 11.01
CA ALA A 54 7.23 14.93 9.89
C ALA A 54 6.50 14.65 8.57
N ILE A 55 5.51 13.75 8.58
CA ILE A 55 4.69 13.45 7.39
C ILE A 55 3.92 14.69 6.92
N VAL A 56 3.24 15.37 7.85
CA VAL A 56 2.42 16.56 7.52
C VAL A 56 3.28 17.71 7.02
N ASP A 57 4.40 17.99 7.68
CA ASP A 57 5.32 19.06 7.30
C ASP A 57 6.00 18.76 5.95
N PHE A 58 6.39 17.49 5.72
CA PHE A 58 6.93 17.06 4.45
C PHE A 58 5.96 17.32 3.30
N VAL A 59 4.71 16.87 3.43
CA VAL A 59 3.69 17.08 2.40
C VAL A 59 3.44 18.57 2.17
N LYS A 60 3.29 19.37 3.22
CA LYS A 60 3.12 20.83 3.09
C LYS A 60 4.29 21.47 2.37
N SER A 61 5.54 21.15 2.77
CA SER A 61 6.73 21.77 2.18
C SER A 61 6.93 21.40 0.71
N THR A 62 6.57 20.18 0.32
CA THR A 62 6.73 19.71 -1.06
C THR A 62 5.59 20.11 -1.99
N THR A 63 4.47 20.58 -1.44
CA THR A 63 3.30 20.99 -2.23
C THR A 63 3.11 22.51 -2.30
N ASP A 64 3.71 23.26 -1.40
CA ASP A 64 3.70 24.73 -1.41
C ASP A 64 4.67 25.27 -2.48
N LYS A 65 4.14 25.95 -3.49
CA LYS A 65 4.94 26.53 -4.59
C LYS A 65 5.94 27.58 -4.13
N SER A 66 5.75 28.17 -2.96
CA SER A 66 6.69 29.14 -2.38
C SER A 66 7.83 28.50 -1.58
N SER A 67 7.71 27.19 -1.29
CA SER A 67 8.71 26.45 -0.54
C SER A 67 9.95 26.14 -1.38
N PRO A 68 11.16 26.23 -0.82
CA PRO A 68 12.37 25.75 -1.49
C PRO A 68 12.38 24.24 -1.72
N ASN A 69 11.49 23.50 -1.06
CA ASN A 69 11.32 22.07 -1.18
C ASN A 69 10.20 21.67 -2.15
N PHE A 70 9.63 22.62 -2.88
CA PHE A 70 8.53 22.34 -3.79
C PHE A 70 8.88 21.27 -4.81
N VAL A 71 8.01 20.29 -4.96
CA VAL A 71 8.10 19.20 -5.93
C VAL A 71 6.92 19.33 -6.90
N THR A 72 7.17 19.23 -8.20
CA THR A 72 6.09 19.28 -9.21
C THR A 72 5.19 18.05 -9.07
N ALA A 73 3.91 18.15 -9.43
CA ALA A 73 2.95 17.05 -9.24
C ALA A 73 3.36 15.76 -9.98
N GLU A 74 4.01 15.89 -11.13
CA GLU A 74 4.53 14.76 -11.93
C GLU A 74 5.71 14.04 -11.28
N ASP A 75 6.40 14.66 -10.32
CA ASP A 75 7.53 14.09 -9.59
C ASP A 75 7.16 13.64 -8.17
N ARG A 76 5.93 13.93 -7.70
CA ARG A 76 5.45 13.51 -6.38
C ARG A 76 5.16 12.02 -6.38
N ILE A 77 6.13 11.23 -5.97
CA ILE A 77 6.06 9.77 -5.90
C ILE A 77 6.26 9.33 -4.45
N ALA A 78 5.37 8.42 -4.00
CA ALA A 78 5.45 7.77 -2.71
C ALA A 78 5.45 6.24 -2.91
N THR A 79 6.37 5.54 -2.26
CA THR A 79 6.46 4.08 -2.31
C THR A 79 6.21 3.48 -0.93
N PHE A 80 5.50 2.36 -0.91
CA PHE A 80 5.15 1.64 0.29
C PHE A 80 5.48 0.16 0.10
N ASP A 81 6.21 -0.43 1.02
CA ASP A 81 6.13 -1.87 1.18
C ASP A 81 4.73 -2.27 1.63
N GLN A 82 4.40 -3.56 1.49
CA GLN A 82 3.08 -4.05 1.84
C GLN A 82 3.04 -4.76 3.18
N ASP A 83 3.62 -5.96 3.24
CA ASP A 83 3.55 -6.84 4.40
C ASP A 83 4.32 -6.22 5.58
N GLY A 84 3.64 -5.99 6.71
CA GLY A 84 4.19 -5.30 7.88
C GLY A 84 4.27 -3.77 7.77
N THR A 85 4.07 -3.20 6.59
CA THR A 85 4.06 -1.74 6.39
C THR A 85 2.66 -1.19 6.26
N THR A 86 1.83 -1.79 5.40
CA THR A 86 0.47 -1.32 5.13
C THR A 86 -0.62 -2.23 5.70
N TRP A 87 -0.28 -3.47 5.97
CA TRP A 87 -1.14 -4.45 6.65
C TRP A 87 -0.32 -5.47 7.44
N VAL A 88 -1.02 -6.34 8.19
CA VAL A 88 -0.41 -7.38 9.03
C VAL A 88 0.38 -8.40 8.20
N GLU A 89 1.55 -8.81 8.71
CA GLU A 89 2.37 -9.88 8.11
C GLU A 89 2.54 -11.12 9.02
N GLN A 90 2.29 -10.97 10.33
CA GLN A 90 2.35 -12.07 11.28
C GLN A 90 1.02 -12.86 11.32
N PRO A 91 1.03 -14.16 11.66
CA PRO A 91 2.22 -14.99 11.99
C PRO A 91 2.97 -15.49 10.75
N MET A 92 2.45 -15.22 9.55
CA MET A 92 2.99 -15.62 8.26
C MET A 92 2.45 -14.69 7.18
N TYR A 93 3.25 -14.40 6.16
CA TYR A 93 2.79 -13.64 4.99
C TYR A 93 1.51 -14.23 4.41
N SER A 94 0.53 -13.39 4.15
CA SER A 94 -0.79 -13.80 3.65
C SER A 94 -0.71 -14.61 2.36
N GLN A 95 0.24 -14.29 1.48
CA GLN A 95 0.44 -15.03 0.24
C GLN A 95 0.89 -16.48 0.50
N PHE A 96 1.68 -16.76 1.54
CA PHE A 96 2.03 -18.14 1.87
C PHE A 96 0.82 -18.91 2.41
N LEU A 97 -0.04 -18.27 3.18
CA LEU A 97 -1.28 -18.89 3.63
C LEU A 97 -2.20 -19.20 2.45
N PHE A 98 -2.33 -18.26 1.50
CA PHE A 98 -3.02 -18.51 0.24
C PHE A 98 -2.44 -19.73 -0.50
N VAL A 99 -1.13 -19.83 -0.63
CA VAL A 99 -0.46 -20.97 -1.30
C VAL A 99 -0.77 -22.28 -0.58
N PHE A 100 -0.72 -22.30 0.75
CA PHE A 100 -0.99 -23.51 1.54
C PHE A 100 -2.45 -23.97 1.38
N ASP A 101 -3.40 -23.04 1.47
CA ASP A 101 -4.82 -23.34 1.28
C ASP A 101 -5.09 -23.84 -0.14
N ARG A 102 -4.44 -23.22 -1.14
CA ARG A 102 -4.57 -23.64 -2.54
C ARG A 102 -3.98 -25.02 -2.79
N ILE A 103 -2.85 -25.38 -2.17
CA ILE A 103 -2.28 -26.73 -2.23
C ILE A 103 -3.26 -27.74 -1.62
N ALA A 104 -3.89 -27.41 -0.49
CA ALA A 104 -4.89 -28.29 0.13
C ALA A 104 -6.13 -28.48 -0.80
N GLU A 105 -6.56 -27.41 -1.47
CA GLU A 105 -7.67 -27.48 -2.43
C GLU A 105 -7.35 -28.34 -3.68
N LEU A 106 -6.11 -28.29 -4.16
CA LEU A 106 -5.65 -29.07 -5.33
C LEU A 106 -5.30 -30.53 -4.98
N ALA A 107 -5.00 -30.82 -3.73
CA ALA A 107 -4.52 -32.14 -3.28
C ALA A 107 -5.39 -33.35 -3.70
N PRO A 108 -6.74 -33.26 -3.80
CA PRO A 108 -7.56 -34.37 -4.32
C PRO A 108 -7.18 -34.80 -5.77
N GLN A 109 -6.61 -33.92 -6.57
CA GLN A 109 -6.17 -34.17 -7.95
C GLN A 109 -4.72 -34.70 -7.99
N HIS A 110 -3.99 -34.64 -6.85
CA HIS A 110 -2.58 -35.02 -6.72
C HIS A 110 -2.36 -35.96 -5.53
N PRO A 111 -2.77 -37.26 -5.61
CA PRO A 111 -2.71 -38.21 -4.48
C PRO A 111 -1.28 -38.40 -3.91
N ASP A 112 -0.26 -38.25 -4.76
CA ASP A 112 1.16 -38.36 -4.40
C ASP A 112 1.64 -37.26 -3.46
N TRP A 113 0.98 -36.10 -3.40
CA TRP A 113 1.34 -35.01 -2.54
C TRP A 113 1.26 -35.34 -1.05
N LYS A 114 0.44 -36.32 -0.67
CA LYS A 114 0.34 -36.80 0.72
C LYS A 114 1.66 -37.37 1.28
N THR A 115 2.54 -37.83 0.39
CA THR A 115 3.82 -38.46 0.75
C THR A 115 5.03 -37.68 0.29
N LYS A 116 4.87 -36.76 -0.66
CA LYS A 116 5.97 -36.02 -1.32
C LYS A 116 6.20 -34.65 -0.69
N MET A 117 7.45 -34.36 -0.33
CA MET A 117 7.84 -33.01 0.08
C MET A 117 7.88 -32.08 -1.16
N PRO A 118 7.55 -30.77 -1.02
CA PRO A 118 7.15 -30.05 0.20
C PRO A 118 5.65 -30.17 0.55
N TYR A 119 4.83 -30.72 -0.33
CA TYR A 119 3.36 -30.79 -0.21
C TYR A 119 2.90 -31.50 1.06
N LYS A 120 3.60 -32.62 1.42
CA LYS A 120 3.33 -33.35 2.66
C LYS A 120 3.39 -32.45 3.88
N ALA A 121 4.37 -31.56 3.97
CA ALA A 121 4.51 -30.68 5.11
C ALA A 121 3.30 -29.74 5.25
N VAL A 122 2.85 -29.15 4.12
CA VAL A 122 1.68 -28.27 4.07
C VAL A 122 0.41 -29.03 4.41
N LEU A 123 0.16 -30.18 3.76
CA LEU A 123 -1.06 -30.98 3.94
C LEU A 123 -1.20 -31.59 5.34
N SER A 124 -0.09 -31.85 6.04
CA SER A 124 -0.13 -32.33 7.42
C SER A 124 -0.39 -31.23 8.45
N GLY A 125 -0.24 -29.95 8.08
CA GLY A 125 -0.31 -28.82 8.99
C GLY A 125 0.83 -28.79 10.03
N ASP A 126 1.89 -29.58 9.84
CA ASP A 126 3.05 -29.63 10.75
C ASP A 126 3.87 -28.34 10.63
N LYS A 127 3.67 -27.44 11.59
CA LYS A 127 4.36 -26.14 11.65
C LYS A 127 5.88 -26.29 11.68
N ALA A 128 6.40 -27.35 12.34
CA ALA A 128 7.85 -27.56 12.41
C ALA A 128 8.42 -28.06 11.07
N ALA A 129 7.68 -28.86 10.33
CA ALA A 129 8.04 -29.25 8.97
C ALA A 129 7.95 -28.07 7.99
N ILE A 130 6.89 -27.28 8.07
CA ILE A 130 6.72 -26.05 7.25
C ILE A 130 7.87 -25.06 7.51
N ALA A 131 8.25 -24.83 8.76
CA ALA A 131 9.35 -23.94 9.13
C ALA A 131 10.73 -24.39 8.60
N LYS A 132 10.88 -25.64 8.19
CA LYS A 132 12.11 -26.20 7.61
C LYS A 132 12.13 -26.17 6.07
N LEU A 133 11.04 -25.76 5.42
CA LEU A 133 11.00 -25.67 3.97
C LEU A 133 12.04 -24.66 3.48
N SER A 134 12.76 -25.07 2.44
CA SER A 134 13.73 -24.21 1.77
C SER A 134 13.02 -23.22 0.83
N ILE A 135 13.73 -22.18 0.38
CA ILE A 135 13.23 -21.26 -0.66
C ILE A 135 12.82 -22.04 -1.91
N LYS A 136 13.58 -23.06 -2.30
CA LYS A 136 13.23 -23.92 -3.44
C LYS A 136 11.91 -24.66 -3.23
N ASP A 137 11.64 -25.13 -2.02
CA ASP A 137 10.37 -25.80 -1.69
C ASP A 137 9.20 -24.81 -1.76
N MET A 138 9.38 -23.60 -1.23
CA MET A 138 8.36 -22.54 -1.29
C MET A 138 8.06 -22.13 -2.73
N LEU A 139 9.08 -22.00 -3.58
CA LEU A 139 8.89 -21.73 -5.01
C LEU A 139 8.17 -22.86 -5.74
N ALA A 140 8.44 -24.11 -5.40
CA ALA A 140 7.72 -25.26 -5.97
C ALA A 140 6.23 -25.20 -5.61
N LEU A 141 5.89 -24.91 -4.35
CA LEU A 141 4.50 -24.72 -3.91
C LEU A 141 3.84 -23.55 -4.63
N PHE A 142 4.52 -22.40 -4.73
CA PHE A 142 4.00 -21.24 -5.44
C PHE A 142 3.74 -21.53 -6.92
N ASN A 143 4.66 -22.21 -7.60
CA ASN A 143 4.50 -22.57 -9.01
C ASN A 143 3.26 -23.43 -9.26
N GLU A 144 2.98 -24.43 -8.41
CA GLU A 144 1.78 -25.27 -8.52
C GLU A 144 0.49 -24.47 -8.42
N THR A 145 0.49 -23.36 -7.68
CA THR A 145 -0.70 -22.56 -7.47
C THR A 145 -0.96 -21.53 -8.57
N SER A 146 0.01 -21.26 -9.44
CA SER A 146 -0.07 -20.15 -10.42
C SER A 146 0.28 -20.51 -11.85
N THR A 147 1.17 -21.50 -12.09
CA THR A 147 1.65 -21.87 -13.43
C THR A 147 0.51 -22.36 -14.33
N GLY A 148 0.57 -22.00 -15.61
CA GLY A 148 -0.44 -22.40 -16.60
C GLY A 148 -1.71 -21.55 -16.58
N MET A 149 -1.88 -20.66 -15.61
CA MET A 149 -3.00 -19.72 -15.54
C MET A 149 -2.69 -18.42 -16.30
N THR A 150 -3.74 -17.71 -16.73
CA THR A 150 -3.58 -16.30 -17.11
C THR A 150 -3.46 -15.44 -15.84
N PRO A 151 -2.82 -14.25 -15.90
CA PRO A 151 -2.81 -13.31 -14.78
C PRO A 151 -4.22 -13.01 -14.24
N ASP A 152 -5.20 -12.80 -15.11
CA ASP A 152 -6.58 -12.50 -14.73
C ASP A 152 -7.25 -13.67 -13.99
N ALA A 153 -7.03 -14.92 -14.46
CA ALA A 153 -7.54 -16.11 -13.80
C ALA A 153 -6.90 -16.31 -12.42
N PHE A 154 -5.59 -16.11 -12.30
CA PHE A 154 -4.89 -16.18 -11.03
C PHE A 154 -5.42 -15.12 -10.04
N GLN A 155 -5.57 -13.85 -10.47
CA GLN A 155 -6.15 -12.81 -9.66
C GLN A 155 -7.59 -13.13 -9.22
N GLY A 156 -8.37 -13.83 -10.08
CA GLY A 156 -9.70 -14.34 -9.73
C GLY A 156 -9.64 -15.29 -8.53
N VAL A 157 -8.76 -16.27 -8.58
CA VAL A 157 -8.55 -17.25 -7.49
C VAL A 157 -8.10 -16.54 -6.19
N VAL A 158 -7.22 -15.54 -6.29
CA VAL A 158 -6.79 -14.74 -5.13
C VAL A 158 -7.97 -13.96 -4.53
N ARG A 159 -8.81 -13.31 -5.35
CA ARG A 159 -10.01 -12.61 -4.85
C ARG A 159 -10.98 -13.54 -4.14
N ASP A 160 -11.20 -14.75 -4.68
CA ASP A 160 -12.07 -15.75 -4.05
C ASP A 160 -11.53 -16.22 -2.70
N TRP A 161 -10.22 -16.34 -2.57
CA TRP A 161 -9.56 -16.64 -1.30
C TRP A 161 -9.69 -15.47 -0.31
N MET A 162 -9.38 -14.24 -0.72
CA MET A 162 -9.49 -13.04 0.10
C MET A 162 -10.90 -12.83 0.67
N ALA A 163 -11.94 -13.25 -0.07
CA ALA A 163 -13.31 -13.14 0.38
C ALA A 163 -13.68 -14.11 1.52
N LYS A 164 -12.87 -15.16 1.75
CA LYS A 164 -13.16 -16.24 2.71
C LYS A 164 -12.13 -16.34 3.83
N ALA A 165 -10.85 -16.08 3.49
CA ALA A 165 -9.74 -16.27 4.41
C ALA A 165 -9.76 -15.25 5.54
N LYS A 166 -9.53 -15.74 6.75
CA LYS A 166 -9.50 -14.94 7.96
C LYS A 166 -8.14 -15.03 8.64
N HIS A 167 -7.74 -13.92 9.22
CA HIS A 167 -6.53 -13.87 10.01
C HIS A 167 -6.65 -14.73 11.28
N PRO A 168 -5.69 -15.64 11.57
CA PRO A 168 -5.86 -16.66 12.63
C PRO A 168 -5.96 -16.10 14.06
N ARG A 169 -5.37 -14.94 14.34
CA ARG A 169 -5.46 -14.29 15.66
C ARG A 169 -6.72 -13.44 15.82
N PHE A 170 -7.10 -12.72 14.78
CA PHE A 170 -8.17 -11.71 14.88
C PHE A 170 -9.54 -12.22 14.40
N ASP A 171 -9.59 -13.39 13.75
CA ASP A 171 -10.79 -14.00 13.13
C ASP A 171 -11.53 -13.02 12.19
N ARG A 172 -10.77 -12.18 11.49
CA ARG A 172 -11.29 -11.18 10.55
C ARG A 172 -10.78 -11.42 9.15
N PRO A 173 -11.55 -11.06 8.11
CA PRO A 173 -11.10 -11.14 6.73
C PRO A 173 -9.77 -10.38 6.52
N TYR A 174 -8.89 -10.93 5.68
CA TYR A 174 -7.61 -10.27 5.39
C TYR A 174 -7.73 -8.82 4.89
N PRO A 175 -8.73 -8.43 4.06
CA PRO A 175 -8.93 -7.03 3.70
C PRO A 175 -9.18 -6.07 4.88
N GLU A 176 -9.59 -6.58 6.06
CA GLU A 176 -9.75 -5.79 7.27
C GLU A 176 -8.46 -5.69 8.12
N MET A 177 -7.39 -6.38 7.71
CA MET A 177 -6.10 -6.41 8.41
C MET A 177 -5.16 -5.27 7.98
N VAL A 178 -5.70 -4.25 7.35
CA VAL A 178 -4.98 -3.05 6.89
C VAL A 178 -4.78 -2.08 8.06
N TYR A 179 -3.61 -1.50 8.15
CA TYR A 179 -3.31 -0.48 9.14
C TYR A 179 -4.01 0.84 8.79
N GLN A 180 -4.97 1.22 9.61
CA GLN A 180 -5.75 2.45 9.41
C GLN A 180 -4.87 3.70 9.29
N PRO A 181 -3.79 3.88 10.11
CA PRO A 181 -2.90 5.02 9.96
C PRO A 181 -2.24 5.11 8.58
N MET A 182 -1.92 3.97 7.97
CA MET A 182 -1.28 3.94 6.66
C MET A 182 -2.27 4.23 5.53
N LEU A 183 -3.54 3.80 5.65
CA LEU A 183 -4.60 4.22 4.71
C LEU A 183 -4.78 5.75 4.72
N GLU A 184 -4.73 6.35 5.90
CA GLU A 184 -4.82 7.81 6.04
C GLU A 184 -3.64 8.53 5.39
N VAL A 185 -2.42 8.03 5.59
CA VAL A 185 -1.22 8.57 4.93
C VAL A 185 -1.32 8.44 3.42
N MET A 186 -1.70 7.27 2.89
CA MET A 186 -1.87 7.07 1.44
C MET A 186 -2.91 8.03 0.87
N LYS A 187 -4.05 8.19 1.57
CA LYS A 187 -5.08 9.13 1.16
C LYS A 187 -4.58 10.57 1.20
N TYR A 188 -3.93 10.99 2.29
CA TYR A 188 -3.39 12.33 2.46
C TYR A 188 -2.37 12.67 1.37
N LEU A 189 -1.49 11.75 1.03
CA LEU A 189 -0.54 11.91 -0.07
C LEU A 189 -1.24 12.08 -1.41
N ARG A 190 -2.24 11.24 -1.74
CA ARG A 190 -3.02 11.36 -2.99
C ARG A 190 -3.80 12.66 -3.07
N ASP A 191 -4.45 13.08 -1.97
CA ASP A 191 -5.17 14.36 -1.89
C ASP A 191 -4.25 15.57 -2.15
N ASN A 192 -2.93 15.38 -1.94
CA ASN A 192 -1.89 16.37 -2.20
C ASN A 192 -1.11 16.11 -3.49
N GLY A 193 -1.67 15.30 -4.40
CA GLY A 193 -1.13 15.09 -5.76
C GLY A 193 0.05 14.12 -5.85
N TYR A 194 0.30 13.30 -4.84
CA TYR A 194 1.26 12.21 -4.90
C TYR A 194 0.68 10.99 -5.62
N ARG A 195 1.48 10.35 -6.44
CA ARG A 195 1.22 8.99 -6.92
C ARG A 195 1.77 7.99 -5.89
N THR A 196 0.91 7.08 -5.43
CA THR A 196 1.26 6.09 -4.40
C THR A 196 1.45 4.72 -5.04
N TYR A 197 2.58 4.09 -4.78
CA TYR A 197 2.94 2.77 -5.31
C TYR A 197 3.14 1.78 -4.17
N ILE A 198 2.65 0.54 -4.34
CA ILE A 198 3.11 -0.59 -3.52
C ILE A 198 4.34 -1.17 -4.21
N VAL A 199 5.39 -1.46 -3.41
CA VAL A 199 6.64 -2.09 -3.84
C VAL A 199 6.93 -3.25 -2.89
N THR A 200 6.64 -4.49 -3.32
CA THR A 200 6.55 -5.64 -2.42
C THR A 200 7.36 -6.85 -2.89
N GLY A 201 8.06 -7.49 -1.98
CA GLY A 201 8.66 -8.81 -2.22
C GLY A 201 7.63 -9.90 -2.53
N GLY A 202 6.36 -9.69 -2.21
CA GLY A 202 5.24 -10.54 -2.59
C GLY A 202 4.95 -10.52 -4.10
N GLY A 203 4.12 -11.46 -4.54
CA GLY A 203 3.78 -11.58 -5.96
C GLY A 203 2.93 -10.40 -6.46
N GLN A 204 3.40 -9.71 -7.49
CA GLN A 204 2.72 -8.57 -8.11
C GLN A 204 1.24 -8.87 -8.44
N ASP A 205 0.95 -9.99 -9.09
CA ASP A 205 -0.41 -10.39 -9.46
C ASP A 205 -1.28 -10.75 -8.24
N PHE A 206 -0.66 -11.21 -7.15
CA PHE A 206 -1.36 -11.47 -5.89
C PHE A 206 -1.88 -10.16 -5.30
N VAL A 207 -1.02 -9.15 -5.21
CA VAL A 207 -1.38 -7.84 -4.65
C VAL A 207 -2.34 -7.09 -5.58
N ARG A 208 -2.15 -7.14 -6.88
CA ARG A 208 -3.07 -6.56 -7.89
C ARG A 208 -4.51 -7.03 -7.75
N ALA A 209 -4.71 -8.25 -7.25
CA ALA A 209 -6.04 -8.82 -7.09
C ALA A 209 -6.96 -8.02 -6.15
N TYR A 210 -6.39 -7.30 -5.17
CA TYR A 210 -7.16 -6.62 -4.12
C TYR A 210 -6.72 -5.17 -3.83
N ALA A 211 -5.56 -4.73 -4.29
CA ALA A 211 -4.99 -3.43 -3.91
C ALA A 211 -5.90 -2.23 -4.22
N GLN A 212 -6.61 -2.27 -5.36
CA GLN A 212 -7.56 -1.21 -5.72
C GLN A 212 -8.69 -1.10 -4.69
N GLN A 213 -9.22 -2.21 -4.23
CA GLN A 213 -10.31 -2.23 -3.25
C GLN A 213 -9.83 -1.85 -1.85
N VAL A 214 -8.65 -2.33 -1.47
CA VAL A 214 -8.12 -2.23 -0.10
C VAL A 214 -7.40 -0.91 0.15
N TYR A 215 -6.57 -0.48 -0.78
CA TYR A 215 -5.71 0.71 -0.63
C TYR A 215 -6.14 1.88 -1.53
N GLY A 216 -7.03 1.64 -2.49
CA GLY A 216 -7.33 2.61 -3.55
C GLY A 216 -6.17 2.81 -4.53
N ILE A 217 -5.25 1.85 -4.63
CA ILE A 217 -4.07 1.89 -5.52
C ILE A 217 -4.36 1.02 -6.75
N PRO A 218 -4.32 1.58 -7.97
CA PRO A 218 -4.66 0.86 -9.19
C PRO A 218 -3.56 -0.18 -9.56
N PRO A 219 -3.90 -1.20 -10.38
CA PRO A 219 -2.98 -2.31 -10.69
C PRO A 219 -1.65 -1.90 -11.33
N ASP A 220 -1.62 -0.81 -12.08
CA ASP A 220 -0.42 -0.25 -12.72
C ASP A 220 0.53 0.46 -11.72
N GLN A 221 0.08 0.70 -10.49
CA GLN A 221 0.88 1.22 -9.40
C GLN A 221 1.31 0.13 -8.38
N ILE A 222 1.19 -1.14 -8.76
CA ILE A 222 1.68 -2.28 -7.98
C ILE A 222 2.93 -2.82 -8.64
N ILE A 223 4.04 -2.77 -7.91
CA ILE A 223 5.34 -3.34 -8.25
C ILE A 223 5.58 -4.50 -7.28
N GLY A 224 6.05 -5.62 -7.77
CA GLY A 224 6.28 -6.79 -6.94
C GLY A 224 6.97 -7.91 -7.70
N SER A 225 7.32 -8.99 -7.01
CA SER A 225 7.95 -10.14 -7.63
C SER A 225 7.05 -10.75 -8.71
N THR A 226 7.63 -11.11 -9.85
CA THR A 226 6.90 -11.64 -10.99
C THR A 226 7.48 -12.96 -11.47
N VAL A 227 6.62 -13.76 -12.11
CA VAL A 227 7.05 -14.90 -12.93
C VAL A 227 7.01 -14.54 -14.42
N GLU A 228 7.80 -15.23 -15.23
CA GLU A 228 7.74 -15.08 -16.67
C GLU A 228 6.33 -15.37 -17.18
N THR A 229 5.94 -14.70 -18.24
CA THR A 229 4.71 -14.98 -18.98
C THR A 229 5.02 -15.29 -20.43
N LYS A 230 4.25 -16.21 -21.01
CA LYS A 230 4.33 -16.56 -22.44
C LYS A 230 3.08 -16.07 -23.14
N PHE A 231 3.26 -15.35 -24.25
CA PHE A 231 2.15 -14.97 -25.10
C PHE A 231 1.64 -16.18 -25.87
N GLU A 232 0.33 -16.41 -25.84
CA GLU A 232 -0.35 -17.47 -26.59
C GLU A 232 -1.63 -16.96 -27.23
N MET A 233 -1.98 -17.54 -28.40
CA MET A 233 -3.28 -17.26 -29.02
C MET A 233 -4.30 -18.28 -28.52
N SER A 234 -5.40 -17.79 -27.93
CA SER A 234 -6.53 -18.64 -27.56
C SER A 234 -7.20 -19.25 -28.81
N LYS A 235 -7.94 -20.33 -28.61
CA LYS A 235 -8.73 -20.97 -29.70
C LYS A 235 -9.74 -20.00 -30.36
N GLY A 236 -10.13 -18.95 -29.70
CA GLY A 236 -11.01 -17.90 -30.22
C GLY A 236 -10.27 -16.73 -30.91
N GLY A 237 -8.96 -16.86 -31.19
CA GLY A 237 -8.16 -15.82 -31.85
C GLY A 237 -7.79 -14.61 -30.96
N ARG A 238 -8.00 -14.71 -29.64
CA ARG A 238 -7.61 -13.64 -28.68
C ARG A 238 -6.24 -13.96 -28.09
N GLY A 239 -5.33 -12.98 -28.11
CA GLY A 239 -4.03 -13.07 -27.45
C GLY A 239 -4.18 -13.07 -25.94
N THR A 240 -3.40 -13.90 -25.26
CA THR A 240 -3.37 -13.98 -23.78
C THR A 240 -1.96 -14.26 -23.29
N LEU A 241 -1.71 -14.02 -22.01
CA LEU A 241 -0.46 -14.37 -21.32
C LEU A 241 -0.70 -15.58 -20.43
N ILE A 242 0.26 -16.51 -20.42
CA ILE A 242 0.25 -17.70 -19.56
C ILE A 242 1.45 -17.65 -18.63
N LYS A 243 1.22 -17.71 -17.32
CA LYS A 243 2.24 -17.70 -16.27
C LYS A 243 3.12 -18.95 -16.36
N GLN A 244 4.44 -18.77 -16.28
CA GLN A 244 5.45 -19.80 -16.38
C GLN A 244 6.10 -20.08 -15.01
N PRO A 245 6.68 -21.27 -14.76
CA PRO A 245 7.27 -21.64 -13.46
C PRO A 245 8.70 -21.09 -13.28
N LYS A 246 8.95 -19.86 -13.71
CA LYS A 246 10.25 -19.21 -13.61
C LYS A 246 10.09 -17.78 -13.13
N ILE A 247 10.85 -17.38 -12.10
CA ILE A 247 10.90 -16.02 -11.61
C ILE A 247 11.50 -15.13 -12.72
N GLN A 248 10.86 -14.00 -12.96
CA GLN A 248 11.32 -12.94 -13.85
C GLN A 248 11.94 -11.79 -13.07
N LEU A 249 11.26 -11.32 -12.01
CA LEU A 249 11.71 -10.26 -11.11
C LEU A 249 11.57 -10.72 -9.66
N ASP A 250 12.57 -10.43 -8.85
CA ASP A 250 12.56 -10.62 -7.38
C ASP A 250 12.64 -9.23 -6.72
N ASP A 251 11.48 -8.70 -6.31
CA ASP A 251 11.32 -7.35 -5.74
C ASP A 251 11.65 -7.32 -4.24
N ASN A 252 12.74 -7.99 -3.85
CA ASN A 252 13.27 -7.96 -2.50
C ASN A 252 14.63 -7.21 -2.46
N PHE A 253 14.94 -6.58 -1.34
CA PHE A 253 16.22 -5.88 -1.13
C PHE A 253 16.53 -4.89 -2.27
N SER A 254 17.65 -5.09 -3.00
CA SER A 254 18.01 -4.24 -4.14
C SER A 254 17.00 -4.29 -5.27
N GLY A 255 16.29 -5.41 -5.43
CA GLY A 255 15.24 -5.56 -6.43
C GLY A 255 14.18 -4.48 -6.33
N LYS A 256 13.79 -4.05 -5.10
CA LYS A 256 12.84 -2.94 -4.93
C LYS A 256 13.32 -1.65 -5.59
N ALA A 257 14.60 -1.31 -5.45
CA ALA A 257 15.17 -0.12 -6.08
C ALA A 257 15.27 -0.26 -7.61
N GLU A 258 15.67 -1.45 -8.08
CA GLU A 258 15.77 -1.79 -9.49
C GLU A 258 14.41 -1.74 -10.19
N ASP A 259 13.39 -2.30 -9.56
CA ASP A 259 12.02 -2.36 -10.09
C ASP A 259 11.30 -1.00 -10.00
N ILE A 260 11.58 -0.17 -8.98
CA ILE A 260 11.14 1.24 -8.97
C ILE A 260 11.71 1.97 -10.22
N ASN A 261 12.98 1.78 -10.52
CA ASN A 261 13.57 2.37 -11.72
C ASN A 261 12.94 1.81 -13.01
N LEU A 262 12.69 0.51 -13.07
CA LEU A 262 12.13 -0.16 -14.24
C LEU A 262 10.68 0.31 -14.54
N PHE A 263 9.82 0.37 -13.52
CA PHE A 263 8.38 0.62 -13.70
C PHE A 263 8.00 2.09 -13.59
N ILE A 264 8.71 2.87 -12.77
CA ILE A 264 8.39 4.28 -12.55
C ILE A 264 9.32 5.21 -13.34
N GLY A 265 10.61 4.84 -13.49
CA GLY A 265 11.63 5.66 -14.16
C GLY A 265 12.04 6.91 -13.36
N LYS A 266 11.55 7.06 -12.14
CA LYS A 266 11.82 8.18 -11.22
C LYS A 266 12.01 7.65 -9.80
N ARG A 267 12.78 8.38 -8.98
CA ARG A 267 12.91 8.09 -7.55
C ARG A 267 11.71 8.61 -6.77
N ALA A 268 11.34 7.92 -5.71
CA ALA A 268 10.34 8.42 -4.77
C ALA A 268 10.90 9.57 -3.91
N HIS A 269 10.02 10.44 -3.42
CA HIS A 269 10.35 11.49 -2.46
C HIS A 269 10.02 11.07 -1.02
N ILE A 270 9.13 10.09 -0.86
CA ILE A 270 8.79 9.49 0.42
C ILE A 270 8.63 7.98 0.27
N ALA A 271 9.19 7.21 1.20
CA ALA A 271 9.11 5.75 1.20
C ALA A 271 8.82 5.21 2.60
N PHE A 272 8.03 4.15 2.65
CA PHE A 272 7.62 3.46 3.87
C PHE A 272 7.97 1.98 3.77
N GLY A 273 8.59 1.45 4.82
CA GLY A 273 8.91 0.03 4.97
C GLY A 273 8.81 -0.40 6.43
N ASN A 274 9.20 -1.64 6.74
CA ASN A 274 9.24 -2.14 8.12
C ASN A 274 10.39 -3.12 8.39
N SER A 275 11.14 -3.50 7.37
CA SER A 275 12.12 -4.58 7.49
C SER A 275 13.43 -4.30 6.75
N THR A 276 14.42 -5.19 6.94
CA THR A 276 15.69 -5.16 6.19
C THR A 276 15.50 -5.31 4.68
N GLY A 277 14.37 -5.90 4.23
CA GLY A 277 14.00 -6.00 2.83
C GLY A 277 13.73 -4.66 2.15
N ASP A 278 13.47 -3.61 2.94
CA ASP A 278 13.08 -2.28 2.46
C ASP A 278 14.23 -1.27 2.44
N GLN A 279 15.37 -1.63 3.04
CA GLN A 279 16.48 -0.71 3.22
C GLN A 279 16.88 -0.04 1.91
N GLN A 280 17.07 -0.82 0.83
CA GLN A 280 17.49 -0.28 -0.46
C GLN A 280 16.42 0.59 -1.13
N MET A 281 15.13 0.30 -0.91
CA MET A 281 14.04 1.17 -1.34
C MET A 281 14.12 2.55 -0.64
N LEU A 282 14.35 2.58 0.67
CA LEU A 282 14.52 3.83 1.42
C LEU A 282 15.80 4.57 0.99
N GLU A 283 16.90 3.86 0.77
CA GLU A 283 18.16 4.43 0.27
C GLU A 283 17.98 5.02 -1.13
N TYR A 284 17.22 4.36 -1.99
CA TYR A 284 16.92 4.84 -3.35
C TYR A 284 15.97 6.05 -3.37
N THR A 285 15.29 6.34 -2.27
CA THR A 285 14.42 7.51 -2.06
C THR A 285 15.22 8.82 -1.92
N SER A 286 16.49 8.84 -2.27
CA SER A 286 17.35 10.04 -2.23
C SER A 286 17.54 10.59 -3.65
N PRO A 287 16.66 11.49 -4.17
CA PRO A 287 16.94 12.17 -5.42
C PRO A 287 18.21 13.05 -5.30
N ALA A 288 18.86 13.31 -6.41
CA ALA A 288 20.07 14.16 -6.44
C ALA A 288 19.81 15.59 -5.95
N SER A 289 18.55 16.02 -5.88
CA SER A 289 18.10 17.32 -5.39
C SER A 289 16.71 17.21 -4.76
N GLY A 290 16.49 17.96 -3.69
CA GLY A 290 15.20 18.05 -3.01
C GLY A 290 15.14 17.32 -1.67
N VAL A 291 14.03 17.52 -0.95
CA VAL A 291 13.76 16.90 0.34
C VAL A 291 13.18 15.50 0.15
N THR A 292 13.60 14.58 1.01
CA THR A 292 13.09 13.20 1.05
C THR A 292 12.71 12.80 2.46
N LEU A 293 11.85 11.78 2.58
CA LEU A 293 11.44 11.25 3.86
C LEU A 293 11.38 9.71 3.79
N GLY A 294 12.24 9.04 4.54
CA GLY A 294 12.20 7.60 4.76
C GLY A 294 11.52 7.28 6.10
N LEU A 295 10.63 6.30 6.13
CA LEU A 295 9.93 5.89 7.35
C LEU A 295 9.92 4.37 7.47
N LEU A 296 10.13 3.88 8.70
CA LEU A 296 10.12 2.44 9.03
C LEU A 296 9.16 2.18 10.19
N VAL A 297 8.23 1.26 9.99
CA VAL A 297 7.29 0.81 11.03
C VAL A 297 8.00 -0.18 11.95
N LEU A 298 8.05 0.14 13.24
CA LEU A 298 8.52 -0.74 14.31
C LEU A 298 7.31 -1.43 14.96
N HIS A 299 7.29 -2.76 14.89
CA HIS A 299 6.23 -3.57 15.48
C HIS A 299 6.50 -3.81 16.96
N ASP A 300 6.06 -2.87 17.81
CA ASP A 300 6.32 -2.87 19.25
C ASP A 300 5.04 -2.95 20.12
N ASP A 301 3.89 -3.32 19.52
CA ASP A 301 2.61 -3.45 20.22
C ASP A 301 2.04 -4.86 20.20
N ALA A 302 2.51 -5.69 21.12
CA ALA A 302 2.02 -7.07 21.29
C ALA A 302 0.54 -7.17 21.68
N THR A 303 -0.06 -6.08 22.19
CA THR A 303 -1.45 -6.06 22.66
C THR A 303 -2.43 -5.87 21.50
N ARG A 304 -2.22 -4.86 20.69
CA ARG A 304 -3.14 -4.49 19.59
C ARG A 304 -2.82 -5.20 18.28
N GLU A 305 -1.51 -5.55 18.08
CA GLU A 305 -0.99 -6.26 16.91
C GLU A 305 0.02 -7.31 17.39
N TYR A 306 1.18 -7.46 16.80
CA TYR A 306 2.29 -8.30 17.23
C TYR A 306 3.50 -7.44 17.61
N ALA A 307 4.37 -7.97 18.50
CA ALA A 307 5.68 -7.38 18.73
C ALA A 307 6.76 -8.32 18.21
N TYR A 308 7.59 -7.85 17.28
CA TYR A 308 8.64 -8.64 16.65
C TYR A 308 9.66 -7.76 15.91
N GLY A 309 10.73 -8.41 15.44
CA GLY A 309 11.91 -7.76 14.88
C GLY A 309 12.91 -7.47 16.01
N PRO A 310 14.15 -7.95 15.96
CA PRO A 310 15.06 -7.92 17.12
C PRO A 310 15.54 -6.52 17.53
N ALA A 311 15.23 -5.48 16.76
CA ALA A 311 15.53 -4.09 17.14
C ALA A 311 14.92 -3.73 18.49
N GLN A 312 15.65 -2.99 19.31
CA GLN A 312 15.22 -2.48 20.62
C GLN A 312 14.81 -3.59 21.62
N GLY A 313 15.35 -4.80 21.45
CA GLY A 313 15.07 -5.94 22.33
C GLY A 313 13.73 -6.63 22.07
N LEU A 314 13.08 -6.37 20.95
CA LEU A 314 11.87 -7.08 20.53
C LEU A 314 12.18 -8.55 20.18
N PRO A 315 11.16 -9.45 20.19
CA PRO A 315 11.36 -10.84 19.81
C PRO A 315 11.89 -11.01 18.39
N ASP A 316 12.77 -11.97 18.17
CA ASP A 316 13.26 -12.32 16.84
C ASP A 316 12.14 -12.92 15.97
N SER A 317 12.19 -12.65 14.68
CA SER A 317 11.22 -13.14 13.70
C SER A 317 11.88 -13.36 12.35
N ARG A 318 11.44 -14.43 11.64
CA ARG A 318 11.80 -14.65 10.24
C ARG A 318 10.89 -13.89 9.25
N VAL A 319 9.80 -13.37 9.77
CA VAL A 319 8.80 -12.59 9.03
C VAL A 319 8.93 -11.16 9.52
N GLY A 320 9.20 -10.23 8.64
CA GLY A 320 9.33 -8.81 8.99
C GLY A 320 10.54 -8.51 9.89
N THR A 321 11.76 -8.97 9.49
CA THR A 321 12.97 -8.77 10.30
C THR A 321 13.40 -7.30 10.31
N PHE A 322 13.22 -6.62 11.43
CA PHE A 322 13.75 -5.28 11.70
C PHE A 322 14.93 -5.37 12.67
N THR A 323 16.15 -5.43 12.14
CA THR A 323 17.36 -5.60 12.97
C THR A 323 17.75 -4.32 13.71
N GLN A 324 18.55 -4.47 14.79
CA GLN A 324 19.14 -3.31 15.48
C GLN A 324 20.04 -2.50 14.52
N ALA A 325 20.75 -3.17 13.60
CA ALA A 325 21.57 -2.49 12.60
C ALA A 325 20.73 -1.58 11.67
N LEU A 326 19.57 -2.04 11.21
CA LEU A 326 18.64 -1.21 10.41
C LEU A 326 18.09 -0.03 11.23
N TYR A 327 17.78 -0.26 12.51
CA TYR A 327 17.33 0.81 13.42
C TYR A 327 18.39 1.91 13.59
N ASP A 328 19.65 1.50 13.76
CA ASP A 328 20.78 2.44 13.92
C ASP A 328 21.06 3.18 12.60
N GLU A 329 20.97 2.50 11.47
CA GLU A 329 21.09 3.10 10.13
C GLU A 329 19.96 4.10 9.87
N ALA A 330 18.72 3.78 10.25
CA ALA A 330 17.59 4.70 10.13
C ALA A 330 17.87 6.01 10.88
N LYS A 331 18.39 5.93 12.10
CA LYS A 331 18.79 7.12 12.88
C LYS A 331 19.93 7.89 12.22
N ALA A 332 20.93 7.19 11.73
CA ALA A 332 22.10 7.83 11.10
C ALA A 332 21.72 8.59 9.81
N ARG A 333 20.72 8.09 9.07
CA ARG A 333 20.20 8.72 7.85
C ARG A 333 19.09 9.73 8.10
N GLY A 334 18.61 9.89 9.34
CA GLY A 334 17.48 10.75 9.66
C GLY A 334 16.14 10.19 9.19
N TRP A 335 16.03 8.88 8.96
CA TRP A 335 14.73 8.24 8.71
C TRP A 335 13.91 8.19 10.01
N ILE A 336 12.61 8.24 9.87
CA ILE A 336 11.69 8.19 11.00
C ILE A 336 11.35 6.72 11.31
N VAL A 337 11.57 6.31 12.55
CA VAL A 337 11.06 5.02 13.05
C VAL A 337 9.71 5.28 13.71
N ILE A 338 8.67 4.69 13.15
CA ILE A 338 7.29 4.78 13.62
C ILE A 338 7.05 3.66 14.63
N SER A 339 6.78 4.00 15.88
CA SER A 339 6.37 3.04 16.90
C SER A 339 4.86 2.79 16.79
N MET A 340 4.45 1.56 16.48
CA MET A 340 3.01 1.21 16.48
C MET A 340 2.34 1.55 17.81
N LYS A 341 3.04 1.31 18.90
CA LYS A 341 2.55 1.50 20.28
C LYS A 341 2.35 2.97 20.62
N ASN A 342 3.29 3.84 20.21
CA ASN A 342 3.34 5.22 20.67
C ASN A 342 2.82 6.20 19.61
N ASP A 343 3.05 5.96 18.31
CA ASP A 343 2.68 6.89 17.25
C ASP A 343 1.29 6.62 16.67
N TRP A 344 0.76 5.41 16.83
CA TRP A 344 -0.58 5.07 16.32
C TRP A 344 -1.61 5.04 17.44
N LYS A 345 -2.62 5.87 17.32
CA LYS A 345 -3.78 5.90 18.22
C LYS A 345 -4.69 4.68 18.01
N GLN A 346 -4.87 4.29 16.75
CA GLN A 346 -5.65 3.15 16.31
C GLN A 346 -4.87 2.39 15.24
N ILE A 347 -4.76 1.06 15.32
CA ILE A 347 -4.05 0.25 14.32
C ILE A 347 -5.00 -0.21 13.21
N PHE A 348 -6.11 -0.86 13.58
CA PHE A 348 -7.12 -1.34 12.63
C PHE A 348 -8.40 -0.56 12.76
N SER A 349 -9.14 -0.37 11.66
CA SER A 349 -10.38 0.40 11.61
C SER A 349 -11.47 -0.10 12.58
N TRP A 350 -11.46 -1.38 12.90
CA TRP A 350 -12.42 -2.04 13.80
C TRP A 350 -12.00 -2.01 15.28
N GLN A 351 -10.80 -1.58 15.62
CA GLN A 351 -10.38 -1.36 17.02
C GLN A 351 -11.02 -0.08 17.55
N LYS A 352 -11.47 -0.13 18.81
CA LYS A 352 -12.06 1.01 19.52
C LYS A 352 -11.00 1.74 20.33
#